data_4a52663135fc9064c997aca8b6cbcbd5
#
_entry.id   4a52663135fc9064c997aca8b6cbcbd5
#
_cell.length_a   1.000
_cell.length_b   1.000
_cell.length_c   1.000
_cell.angle_alpha   90.00
_cell.angle_beta   90.00
_cell.angle_gamma   90.00
#
_symmetry.space_group_name_H-M   'P 1'
#
loop_
_entity.id
_entity.type
_entity.pdbx_description
1 polymer ?
#
loop_
_entity_poly.entity_id
_entity_poly.type
_entity_poly.pdbx_seq_one_letter_code
_entity_poly.pdbx_strand_id
1 'polypeptide(L)'
;MSQPKVVVFDCDGVLVDSVSSWKTLHDHFGTDNSLNLQRFINGEFTDMEFMRSDIKMWKEVKDPIHRDELFRSYSGVKLMPGAKELVAQLKEAGIFVAIVSAGVDIFVSSIAGMLKVDDWIANGFEFNDDDTLSDEGICRLHATKKDAVIERILSMQGFEAKDCVSVGDSEMDLSMQVEGSRFIGFNPSRESSLAAFKAAGVPIVYEKNLLMLKPLLGLE
;
A
#
# COMPACT_ATOMS: atom_id res chain seq x y z
N MET A 1 14.53 21.05 3.89
CA MET A 1 13.65 20.40 4.90
C MET A 1 14.54 19.51 5.77
N SER A 2 14.19 19.29 7.05
CA SER A 2 14.95 18.35 7.87
C SER A 2 14.76 16.92 7.33
N GLN A 3 15.81 16.12 7.36
CA GLN A 3 15.78 14.71 7.00
C GLN A 3 14.84 13.96 7.98
N PRO A 4 13.93 13.10 7.49
CA PRO A 4 13.08 12.29 8.37
C PRO A 4 13.90 11.20 9.05
N LYS A 5 13.39 10.65 10.16
CA LYS A 5 13.93 9.43 10.76
C LYS A 5 13.14 8.19 10.31
N VAL A 6 11.91 8.40 9.82
CA VAL A 6 11.01 7.34 9.35
C VAL A 6 10.39 7.75 8.01
N VAL A 7 10.39 6.84 7.06
CA VAL A 7 9.63 6.96 5.81
C VAL A 7 8.68 5.77 5.71
N VAL A 8 7.39 6.08 5.55
CA VAL A 8 6.33 5.07 5.38
C VAL A 8 5.78 5.15 3.96
N PHE A 9 5.84 4.05 3.24
CA PHE A 9 5.32 3.97 1.87
C PHE A 9 4.01 3.18 1.84
N ASP A 10 3.07 3.62 0.98
CA ASP A 10 2.12 2.66 0.43
C ASP A 10 2.84 1.72 -0.55
N CYS A 11 2.21 0.59 -0.91
CA CYS A 11 2.81 -0.39 -1.80
C CYS A 11 2.36 -0.21 -3.24
N ASP A 12 1.06 -0.39 -3.48
CA ASP A 12 0.45 -0.34 -4.81
C ASP A 12 0.50 1.10 -5.36
N GLY A 13 0.96 1.28 -6.61
CA GLY A 13 1.12 2.60 -7.22
C GLY A 13 2.33 3.42 -6.72
N VAL A 14 2.97 3.01 -5.62
CA VAL A 14 4.13 3.69 -5.01
C VAL A 14 5.40 2.85 -5.16
N LEU A 15 5.52 1.74 -4.44
CA LEU A 15 6.71 0.86 -4.51
C LEU A 15 6.66 -0.10 -5.69
N VAL A 16 5.48 -0.38 -6.20
CA VAL A 16 5.24 -1.23 -7.37
C VAL A 16 4.45 -0.47 -8.44
N ASP A 17 4.76 -0.79 -9.69
CA ASP A 17 4.06 -0.28 -10.87
C ASP A 17 2.80 -1.13 -11.14
N SER A 18 1.88 -1.07 -10.21
CA SER A 18 0.56 -1.73 -10.26
C SER A 18 -0.47 -0.81 -9.63
N VAL A 19 -1.66 -0.76 -10.21
CA VAL A 19 -2.75 0.07 -9.69
C VAL A 19 -3.29 -0.47 -8.37
N SER A 20 -3.33 -1.81 -8.23
CA SER A 20 -3.81 -2.47 -7.01
C SER A 20 -3.48 -3.96 -7.05
N SER A 21 -3.01 -4.51 -5.93
CA SER A 21 -2.79 -5.94 -5.76
C SER A 21 -4.11 -6.74 -5.81
N TRP A 22 -5.23 -6.15 -5.34
CA TRP A 22 -6.57 -6.74 -5.48
C TRP A 22 -7.00 -6.80 -6.95
N LYS A 23 -6.79 -5.72 -7.70
CA LYS A 23 -7.11 -5.70 -9.13
C LYS A 23 -6.30 -6.74 -9.92
N THR A 24 -5.05 -6.97 -9.56
CA THR A 24 -4.22 -8.02 -10.18
C THR A 24 -4.86 -9.40 -10.04
N LEU A 25 -5.49 -9.71 -8.89
CA LEU A 25 -6.24 -10.95 -8.69
C LEU A 25 -7.51 -10.98 -9.55
N HIS A 26 -8.26 -9.88 -9.63
CA HIS A 26 -9.42 -9.81 -10.51
C HIS A 26 -9.05 -10.02 -11.98
N ASP A 27 -7.93 -9.43 -12.42
CA ASP A 27 -7.41 -9.64 -13.78
C ASP A 27 -7.01 -11.11 -14.02
N HIS A 28 -6.41 -11.78 -13.01
CA HIS A 28 -6.04 -13.19 -13.08
C HIS A 28 -7.28 -14.11 -13.21
N PHE A 29 -8.32 -13.87 -12.42
CA PHE A 29 -9.55 -14.68 -12.45
C PHE A 29 -10.55 -14.23 -13.51
N GLY A 30 -10.29 -13.13 -14.23
CA GLY A 30 -11.20 -12.57 -15.23
C GLY A 30 -12.50 -12.01 -14.63
N THR A 31 -12.44 -11.50 -13.40
CA THR A 31 -13.59 -10.89 -12.71
C THR A 31 -13.49 -9.37 -12.69
N ASP A 32 -14.61 -8.68 -12.51
CA ASP A 32 -14.69 -7.21 -12.41
C ASP A 32 -15.46 -6.81 -11.15
N ASN A 33 -14.78 -6.19 -10.20
CA ASN A 33 -15.35 -5.72 -8.95
C ASN A 33 -15.70 -4.21 -8.96
N SER A 34 -15.73 -3.56 -10.11
CA SER A 34 -15.91 -2.10 -10.23
C SER A 34 -17.13 -1.58 -9.47
N LEU A 35 -18.25 -2.31 -9.50
CA LEU A 35 -19.47 -1.95 -8.76
C LEU A 35 -19.26 -2.05 -7.24
N ASN A 36 -18.62 -3.12 -6.77
CA ASN A 36 -18.36 -3.33 -5.34
C ASN A 36 -17.30 -2.33 -4.83
N LEU A 37 -16.32 -2.01 -5.64
CA LEU A 37 -15.35 -0.94 -5.34
C LEU A 37 -16.05 0.41 -5.18
N GLN A 38 -16.99 0.75 -6.06
CA GLN A 38 -17.75 2.00 -5.94
C GLN A 38 -18.59 2.02 -4.65
N ARG A 39 -19.22 0.91 -4.28
CA ARG A 39 -19.97 0.76 -3.03
C ARG A 39 -19.07 0.90 -1.81
N PHE A 40 -17.86 0.35 -1.86
CA PHE A 40 -16.85 0.51 -0.81
C PHE A 40 -16.41 1.97 -0.68
N ILE A 41 -16.10 2.65 -1.78
CA ILE A 41 -15.74 4.07 -1.80
C ILE A 41 -16.87 4.94 -1.23
N ASN A 42 -18.12 4.60 -1.52
CA ASN A 42 -19.30 5.28 -1.00
C ASN A 42 -19.58 4.97 0.50
N GLY A 43 -18.82 4.08 1.13
CA GLY A 43 -19.01 3.66 2.51
C GLY A 43 -20.18 2.70 2.74
N GLU A 44 -20.70 2.08 1.68
CA GLU A 44 -21.76 1.06 1.76
C GLU A 44 -21.23 -0.30 2.22
N PHE A 45 -19.93 -0.57 1.98
CA PHE A 45 -19.20 -1.75 2.44
C PHE A 45 -18.13 -1.36 3.44
N THR A 46 -17.95 -2.18 4.46
CA THR A 46 -16.75 -2.22 5.28
C THR A 46 -15.61 -2.90 4.50
N ASP A 47 -14.34 -2.70 4.94
CA ASP A 47 -13.19 -3.40 4.35
C ASP A 47 -13.40 -4.92 4.32
N MET A 48 -13.95 -5.52 5.40
CA MET A 48 -14.21 -6.95 5.47
C MET A 48 -15.28 -7.41 4.47
N GLU A 49 -16.39 -6.66 4.34
CA GLU A 49 -17.44 -6.98 3.36
C GLU A 49 -16.92 -6.88 1.94
N PHE A 50 -16.07 -5.89 1.67
CA PHE A 50 -15.45 -5.72 0.36
C PHE A 50 -14.52 -6.90 0.05
N MET A 51 -13.64 -7.29 0.98
CA MET A 51 -12.75 -8.45 0.81
C MET A 51 -13.54 -9.76 0.60
N ARG A 52 -14.60 -10.00 1.37
CA ARG A 52 -15.46 -11.18 1.18
C ARG A 52 -16.11 -11.19 -0.20
N SER A 53 -16.55 -10.03 -0.68
CA SER A 53 -17.16 -9.93 -2.01
C SER A 53 -16.18 -10.31 -3.11
N ASP A 54 -14.92 -9.87 -3.00
CA ASP A 54 -13.86 -10.17 -3.96
C ASP A 54 -13.51 -11.66 -3.93
N ILE A 55 -13.30 -12.23 -2.75
CA ILE A 55 -13.03 -13.68 -2.56
C ILE A 55 -14.15 -14.51 -3.17
N LYS A 56 -15.41 -14.15 -2.91
CA LYS A 56 -16.57 -14.85 -3.48
C LYS A 56 -16.54 -14.82 -5.01
N MET A 57 -16.25 -13.68 -5.62
CA MET A 57 -16.20 -13.56 -7.08
C MET A 57 -15.11 -14.46 -7.68
N TRP A 58 -13.94 -14.58 -7.05
CA TRP A 58 -12.88 -15.47 -7.52
C TRP A 58 -13.26 -16.94 -7.36
N LYS A 59 -13.87 -17.33 -6.23
CA LYS A 59 -14.32 -18.70 -5.95
C LYS A 59 -15.48 -19.13 -6.86
N GLU A 60 -16.29 -18.20 -7.36
CA GLU A 60 -17.30 -18.51 -8.40
C GLU A 60 -16.67 -18.89 -9.75
N VAL A 61 -15.44 -18.42 -10.02
CA VAL A 61 -14.67 -18.81 -11.23
C VAL A 61 -13.93 -20.11 -11.01
N LYS A 62 -13.31 -20.27 -9.82
CA LYS A 62 -12.51 -21.44 -9.47
C LYS A 62 -12.55 -21.67 -7.97
N ASP A 63 -12.92 -22.87 -7.54
CA ASP A 63 -12.85 -23.33 -6.16
C ASP A 63 -12.44 -24.82 -6.15
N PRO A 64 -11.41 -25.23 -5.38
CA PRO A 64 -10.60 -24.42 -4.48
C PRO A 64 -9.54 -23.58 -5.20
N ILE A 65 -9.16 -22.45 -4.58
CA ILE A 65 -8.03 -21.61 -4.97
C ILE A 65 -6.89 -21.87 -3.98
N HIS A 66 -5.75 -22.33 -4.46
CA HIS A 66 -4.60 -22.58 -3.61
C HIS A 66 -3.76 -21.31 -3.41
N ARG A 67 -3.15 -21.15 -2.23
CA ARG A 67 -2.26 -20.02 -1.88
C ARG A 67 -1.21 -19.73 -2.96
N ASP A 68 -0.58 -20.79 -3.49
CA ASP A 68 0.42 -20.69 -4.55
C ASP A 68 -0.10 -20.03 -5.82
N GLU A 69 -1.37 -20.24 -6.16
CA GLU A 69 -1.98 -19.62 -7.34
C GLU A 69 -2.15 -18.11 -7.14
N LEU A 70 -2.64 -17.70 -5.95
CA LEU A 70 -2.72 -16.29 -5.60
C LEU A 70 -1.34 -15.62 -5.65
N PHE A 71 -0.31 -16.29 -5.11
CA PHE A 71 1.05 -15.76 -5.17
C PHE A 71 1.57 -15.62 -6.62
N ARG A 72 1.32 -16.63 -7.47
CA ARG A 72 1.76 -16.62 -8.88
C ARG A 72 1.02 -15.59 -9.73
N SER A 73 -0.18 -15.16 -9.35
CA SER A 73 -0.92 -14.12 -10.07
C SER A 73 -0.18 -12.79 -10.14
N TYR A 74 0.74 -12.54 -9.18
CA TYR A 74 1.59 -11.35 -9.15
C TYR A 74 2.85 -11.46 -10.02
N SER A 75 3.04 -12.58 -10.73
CA SER A 75 4.19 -12.75 -11.64
C SER A 75 4.17 -11.69 -12.73
N GLY A 76 5.30 -10.98 -12.89
CA GLY A 76 5.43 -9.91 -13.88
C GLY A 76 5.12 -8.49 -13.36
N VAL A 77 4.59 -8.34 -12.15
CA VAL A 77 4.50 -7.03 -11.51
C VAL A 77 5.91 -6.49 -11.26
N LYS A 78 6.13 -5.23 -11.63
CA LYS A 78 7.44 -4.58 -11.56
C LYS A 78 7.52 -3.64 -10.38
N LEU A 79 8.70 -3.52 -9.79
CA LEU A 79 8.99 -2.43 -8.87
C LEU A 79 8.89 -1.09 -9.61
N MET A 80 8.44 -0.07 -8.89
CA MET A 80 8.48 1.30 -9.37
C MET A 80 9.92 1.71 -9.69
N PRO A 81 10.19 2.42 -10.80
CA PRO A 81 11.52 2.95 -11.10
C PRO A 81 12.10 3.69 -9.90
N GLY A 82 13.33 3.36 -9.54
CA GLY A 82 14.04 3.96 -8.41
C GLY A 82 13.70 3.40 -7.02
N ALA A 83 12.77 2.43 -6.90
CA ALA A 83 12.35 1.89 -5.60
C ALA A 83 13.51 1.24 -4.83
N LYS A 84 14.27 0.38 -5.48
CA LYS A 84 15.43 -0.28 -4.85
C LYS A 84 16.49 0.71 -4.39
N GLU A 85 16.80 1.64 -5.28
CA GLU A 85 17.85 2.65 -5.07
C GLU A 85 17.45 3.60 -3.93
N LEU A 86 16.19 4.09 -3.94
CA LEU A 86 15.73 4.99 -2.90
C LEU A 86 15.70 4.31 -1.53
N VAL A 87 15.11 3.12 -1.44
CA VAL A 87 15.03 2.39 -0.16
C VAL A 87 16.43 2.07 0.37
N ALA A 88 17.36 1.64 -0.50
CA ALA A 88 18.75 1.42 -0.09
C ALA A 88 19.40 2.68 0.48
N GLN A 89 19.26 3.83 -0.20
CA GLN A 89 19.80 5.11 0.25
C GLN A 89 19.17 5.60 1.58
N LEU A 90 17.86 5.41 1.75
CA LEU A 90 17.20 5.72 3.02
C LEU A 90 17.81 4.90 4.17
N LYS A 91 17.98 3.61 3.96
CA LYS A 91 18.56 2.71 4.97
C LYS A 91 20.03 3.00 5.25
N GLU A 92 20.83 3.32 4.23
CA GLU A 92 22.22 3.76 4.38
C GLU A 92 22.32 5.06 5.18
N ALA A 93 21.33 5.96 5.05
CA ALA A 93 21.21 7.16 5.87
C ALA A 93 20.68 6.91 7.29
N GLY A 94 20.41 5.65 7.69
CA GLY A 94 19.89 5.30 8.99
C GLY A 94 18.40 5.62 9.19
N ILE A 95 17.66 5.81 8.11
CA ILE A 95 16.23 6.10 8.13
C ILE A 95 15.46 4.77 8.19
N PHE A 96 14.52 4.67 9.13
CA PHE A 96 13.61 3.54 9.25
C PHE A 96 12.59 3.56 8.10
N VAL A 97 12.45 2.46 7.37
CA VAL A 97 11.56 2.34 6.22
C VAL A 97 10.48 1.31 6.50
N ALA A 98 9.21 1.71 6.39
CA ALA A 98 8.07 0.81 6.56
C ALA A 98 7.13 0.85 5.35
N ILE A 99 6.35 -0.23 5.19
CA ILE A 99 5.23 -0.31 4.24
C ILE A 99 3.92 -0.42 5.01
N VAL A 100 2.96 0.46 4.73
CA VAL A 100 1.60 0.41 5.28
C VAL A 100 0.61 0.43 4.12
N SER A 101 0.09 -0.74 3.77
CA SER A 101 -0.74 -0.91 2.57
C SER A 101 -2.05 -1.66 2.88
N ALA A 102 -3.15 -1.20 2.29
CA ALA A 102 -4.42 -1.96 2.28
C ALA A 102 -4.41 -3.08 1.22
N GLY A 103 -3.31 -3.25 0.49
CA GLY A 103 -3.09 -4.33 -0.47
C GLY A 103 -2.93 -5.70 0.17
N VAL A 104 -2.63 -6.70 -0.68
CA VAL A 104 -2.60 -8.12 -0.29
C VAL A 104 -1.26 -8.50 0.33
N ASP A 105 -1.28 -9.09 1.53
CA ASP A 105 -0.11 -9.38 2.36
C ASP A 105 0.91 -10.34 1.72
N ILE A 106 0.47 -11.39 1.03
CA ILE A 106 1.37 -12.32 0.32
C ILE A 106 2.19 -11.61 -0.77
N PHE A 107 1.65 -10.55 -1.36
CA PHE A 107 2.34 -9.71 -2.32
C PHE A 107 3.22 -8.67 -1.61
N VAL A 108 2.66 -7.91 -0.67
CA VAL A 108 3.37 -6.85 0.06
C VAL A 108 4.58 -7.40 0.81
N SER A 109 4.47 -8.59 1.43
CA SER A 109 5.59 -9.26 2.11
C SER A 109 6.76 -9.57 1.16
N SER A 110 6.44 -9.95 -0.08
CA SER A 110 7.46 -10.21 -1.10
C SER A 110 8.19 -8.93 -1.50
N ILE A 111 7.46 -7.83 -1.67
CA ILE A 111 8.03 -6.51 -1.96
C ILE A 111 8.89 -6.02 -0.77
N ALA A 112 8.39 -6.17 0.44
CA ALA A 112 9.11 -5.84 1.67
C ALA A 112 10.45 -6.59 1.77
N GLY A 113 10.43 -7.90 1.48
CA GLY A 113 11.64 -8.74 1.45
C GLY A 113 12.62 -8.34 0.34
N MET A 114 12.14 -8.04 -0.87
CA MET A 114 12.98 -7.59 -1.99
C MET A 114 13.64 -6.24 -1.71
N LEU A 115 12.93 -5.32 -1.08
CA LEU A 115 13.43 -3.98 -0.75
C LEU A 115 14.16 -3.93 0.59
N LYS A 116 14.06 -4.98 1.42
CA LYS A 116 14.64 -5.09 2.77
C LYS A 116 14.21 -3.93 3.68
N VAL A 117 12.92 -3.58 3.64
CA VAL A 117 12.35 -2.59 4.56
C VAL A 117 12.41 -3.11 6.01
N ASP A 118 12.28 -2.20 6.99
CA ASP A 118 12.41 -2.56 8.40
C ASP A 118 11.12 -3.13 8.97
N ASP A 119 9.96 -2.71 8.46
CA ASP A 119 8.65 -3.19 8.91
C ASP A 119 7.62 -3.11 7.78
N TRP A 120 6.55 -3.89 7.89
CA TRP A 120 5.43 -3.80 6.96
C TRP A 120 4.14 -4.34 7.57
N ILE A 121 3.02 -3.81 7.12
CA ILE A 121 1.69 -4.31 7.42
C ILE A 121 0.80 -4.21 6.18
N ALA A 122 -0.01 -5.24 5.94
CA ALA A 122 -0.98 -5.28 4.85
C ALA A 122 -2.18 -6.14 5.23
N ASN A 123 -3.29 -5.97 4.52
CA ASN A 123 -4.44 -6.85 4.60
C ASN A 123 -4.14 -8.19 3.89
N GLY A 124 -4.96 -9.21 4.12
CA GLY A 124 -4.66 -10.52 3.55
C GLY A 124 -5.84 -11.46 3.52
N PHE A 125 -5.55 -12.74 3.43
CA PHE A 125 -6.52 -13.80 3.35
C PHE A 125 -6.36 -14.80 4.47
N GLU A 126 -7.47 -15.39 4.92
CA GLU A 126 -7.42 -16.62 5.67
C GLU A 126 -7.28 -17.81 4.72
N PHE A 127 -6.58 -18.85 5.18
CA PHE A 127 -6.41 -20.10 4.46
C PHE A 127 -6.82 -21.26 5.33
N ASN A 128 -7.42 -22.26 4.69
CA ASN A 128 -7.75 -23.53 5.32
C ASN A 128 -6.46 -24.35 5.61
N ASP A 129 -6.58 -25.43 6.37
CA ASP A 129 -5.44 -26.30 6.74
C ASP A 129 -4.71 -26.92 5.53
N ASP A 130 -5.37 -27.02 4.40
CA ASP A 130 -4.84 -27.52 3.13
C ASP A 130 -4.28 -26.41 2.20
N ASP A 131 -4.03 -25.20 2.74
CA ASP A 131 -3.57 -24.02 2.02
C ASP A 131 -4.53 -23.52 0.91
N THR A 132 -5.80 -23.90 0.95
CA THR A 132 -6.82 -23.31 0.08
C THR A 132 -7.40 -22.03 0.67
N LEU A 133 -7.80 -21.10 -0.19
CA LEU A 133 -8.40 -19.82 0.20
C LEU A 133 -9.70 -20.04 0.98
N SER A 134 -9.79 -19.48 2.18
CA SER A 134 -11.02 -19.41 2.97
C SER A 134 -12.02 -18.41 2.35
N ASP A 135 -13.20 -18.28 2.93
CA ASP A 135 -14.19 -17.27 2.53
C ASP A 135 -13.93 -15.90 3.18
N GLU A 136 -12.92 -15.81 4.05
CA GLU A 136 -12.64 -14.62 4.85
C GLU A 136 -11.32 -13.95 4.50
N GLY A 137 -11.36 -12.61 4.51
CA GLY A 137 -10.15 -11.79 4.50
C GLY A 137 -9.64 -11.53 5.92
N ILE A 138 -8.42 -11.03 6.02
CA ILE A 138 -7.81 -10.53 7.25
C ILE A 138 -7.62 -9.03 7.12
N CYS A 139 -8.48 -8.23 7.76
CA CYS A 139 -8.36 -6.78 7.81
C CYS A 139 -7.46 -6.36 8.98
N ARG A 140 -6.20 -6.01 8.70
CA ARG A 140 -5.25 -5.50 9.69
C ARG A 140 -5.23 -3.99 9.75
N LEU A 141 -5.69 -3.34 8.69
CA LEU A 141 -5.83 -1.88 8.61
C LEU A 141 -6.98 -1.48 7.67
N HIS A 142 -7.59 -0.36 7.96
CA HIS A 142 -8.60 0.23 7.09
C HIS A 142 -7.94 1.14 6.06
N ALA A 143 -8.35 1.05 4.79
CA ALA A 143 -7.76 1.82 3.69
C ALA A 143 -7.80 3.36 3.94
N THR A 144 -8.82 3.83 4.67
CA THR A 144 -9.04 5.26 4.98
C THR A 144 -8.60 5.67 6.39
N LYS A 145 -7.93 4.78 7.15
CA LYS A 145 -7.49 5.02 8.54
C LYS A 145 -6.12 4.40 8.80
N LYS A 146 -5.17 4.72 7.92
CA LYS A 146 -3.79 4.21 8.03
C LYS A 146 -2.98 4.91 9.13
N ASP A 147 -3.40 6.09 9.57
CA ASP A 147 -2.78 6.90 10.63
C ASP A 147 -2.58 6.11 11.93
N ALA A 148 -3.61 5.41 12.41
CA ALA A 148 -3.52 4.63 13.65
C ALA A 148 -2.43 3.55 13.61
N VAL A 149 -2.20 2.94 12.45
CA VAL A 149 -1.13 1.96 12.25
C VAL A 149 0.23 2.63 12.27
N ILE A 150 0.36 3.77 11.59
CA ILE A 150 1.61 4.53 11.55
C ILE A 150 1.97 5.06 12.94
N GLU A 151 1.00 5.61 13.70
CA GLU A 151 1.20 6.02 15.10
C GLU A 151 1.73 4.87 15.96
N ARG A 152 1.18 3.66 15.76
CA ARG A 152 1.65 2.47 16.47
C ARG A 152 3.10 2.12 16.11
N ILE A 153 3.46 2.14 14.82
CA ILE A 153 4.85 1.91 14.36
C ILE A 153 5.78 2.95 15.00
N LEU A 154 5.43 4.24 14.93
CA LEU A 154 6.22 5.32 15.52
C LEU A 154 6.43 5.11 17.02
N SER A 155 5.35 4.81 17.75
CA SER A 155 5.40 4.55 19.20
C SER A 155 6.29 3.36 19.55
N MET A 156 6.18 2.25 18.82
CA MET A 156 6.98 1.03 19.05
C MET A 156 8.47 1.26 18.79
N GLN A 157 8.81 2.15 17.86
CA GLN A 157 10.18 2.47 17.48
C GLN A 157 10.74 3.69 18.21
N GLY A 158 9.94 4.36 19.05
CA GLY A 158 10.35 5.55 19.80
C GLY A 158 10.55 6.81 18.95
N PHE A 159 9.85 6.91 17.82
CA PHE A 159 9.87 8.09 16.95
C PHE A 159 8.68 9.02 17.25
N GLU A 160 8.86 10.30 16.95
CA GLU A 160 7.79 11.30 17.01
C GLU A 160 7.16 11.50 15.61
N ALA A 161 5.91 11.99 15.56
CA ALA A 161 5.22 12.26 14.29
C ALA A 161 6.02 13.20 13.36
N LYS A 162 6.68 14.24 13.92
CA LYS A 162 7.51 15.18 13.14
C LYS A 162 8.70 14.53 12.42
N ASP A 163 9.11 13.34 12.87
CA ASP A 163 10.21 12.57 12.28
C ASP A 163 9.74 11.73 11.08
N CYS A 164 8.43 11.65 10.85
CA CYS A 164 7.82 10.78 9.85
C CYS A 164 7.43 11.52 8.56
N VAL A 165 7.71 10.85 7.44
CA VAL A 165 7.18 11.21 6.11
C VAL A 165 6.47 10.00 5.53
N SER A 166 5.21 10.18 5.13
CA SER A 166 4.44 9.16 4.42
C SER A 166 4.36 9.48 2.93
N VAL A 167 4.31 8.45 2.09
CA VAL A 167 4.23 8.56 0.63
C VAL A 167 3.10 7.68 0.11
N GLY A 168 2.17 8.26 -0.66
CA GLY A 168 1.03 7.57 -1.24
C GLY A 168 0.65 8.13 -2.60
N ASP A 169 -0.13 7.38 -3.40
CA ASP A 169 -0.54 7.76 -4.76
C ASP A 169 -2.04 8.09 -4.88
N SER A 170 -2.83 7.76 -3.86
CA SER A 170 -4.29 7.89 -3.88
C SER A 170 -4.83 8.80 -2.79
N GLU A 171 -6.06 9.30 -2.96
CA GLU A 171 -6.78 10.08 -1.96
C GLU A 171 -6.94 9.34 -0.62
N MET A 172 -7.01 8.00 -0.63
CA MET A 172 -7.10 7.19 0.58
C MET A 172 -5.82 7.28 1.41
N ASP A 173 -4.66 7.48 0.76
CA ASP A 173 -3.36 7.55 1.42
C ASP A 173 -3.14 8.85 2.19
N LEU A 174 -3.96 9.88 1.97
CA LEU A 174 -3.95 11.05 2.86
C LEU A 174 -4.19 10.64 4.32
N SER A 175 -4.87 9.52 4.57
CA SER A 175 -5.01 8.93 5.90
C SER A 175 -3.69 8.44 6.52
N MET A 176 -2.59 8.38 5.75
CA MET A 176 -1.25 8.09 6.28
C MET A 176 -0.62 9.29 6.99
N GLN A 177 -1.23 10.48 6.88
CA GLN A 177 -0.73 11.69 7.53
C GLN A 177 -1.16 11.71 8.99
N VAL A 178 -0.26 11.35 9.88
CA VAL A 178 -0.41 11.54 11.34
C VAL A 178 -0.24 13.01 11.66
N GLU A 179 -0.95 13.53 12.67
CA GLU A 179 -0.83 14.93 13.10
C GLU A 179 0.61 15.29 13.45
N GLY A 180 1.14 16.32 12.79
CA GLY A 180 2.54 16.74 12.92
C GLY A 180 3.53 16.02 12.00
N SER A 181 3.13 14.97 11.27
CA SER A 181 3.93 14.33 10.24
C SER A 181 3.81 15.03 8.89
N ARG A 182 4.62 14.60 7.93
CA ARG A 182 4.55 15.07 6.54
C ARG A 182 3.98 13.97 5.64
N PHE A 183 3.28 14.39 4.58
CA PHE A 183 2.83 13.49 3.51
C PHE A 183 3.31 14.01 2.16
N ILE A 184 3.65 13.10 1.25
CA ILE A 184 4.02 13.41 -0.13
C ILE A 184 3.13 12.57 -1.05
N GLY A 185 2.39 13.23 -1.94
CA GLY A 185 1.68 12.58 -3.03
C GLY A 185 2.66 12.17 -4.12
N PHE A 186 2.60 10.91 -4.54
CA PHE A 186 3.47 10.37 -5.59
C PHE A 186 2.66 9.89 -6.79
N ASN A 187 2.97 10.40 -7.98
CA ASN A 187 2.43 9.96 -9.27
C ASN A 187 0.91 9.65 -9.26
N PRO A 188 0.05 10.60 -8.79
CA PRO A 188 -1.37 10.35 -8.70
C PRO A 188 -1.95 10.05 -10.09
N SER A 189 -2.48 8.82 -10.27
CA SER A 189 -2.98 8.34 -11.55
C SER A 189 -4.44 8.74 -11.82
N ARG A 190 -5.18 9.16 -10.77
CA ARG A 190 -6.59 9.56 -10.85
C ARG A 190 -6.72 11.07 -10.64
N GLU A 191 -7.68 11.69 -11.35
CA GLU A 191 -8.00 13.11 -11.16
C GLU A 191 -8.48 13.41 -9.73
N SER A 192 -9.22 12.47 -9.12
CA SER A 192 -9.67 12.57 -7.72
C SER A 192 -8.49 12.65 -6.74
N SER A 193 -7.49 11.79 -6.91
CA SER A 193 -6.29 11.78 -6.07
C SER A 193 -5.50 13.08 -6.21
N LEU A 194 -5.31 13.55 -7.45
CA LEU A 194 -4.64 14.81 -7.71
C LEU A 194 -5.38 16.02 -7.09
N ALA A 195 -6.71 16.04 -7.21
CA ALA A 195 -7.55 17.08 -6.63
C ALA A 195 -7.46 17.06 -5.08
N ALA A 196 -7.52 15.87 -4.47
CA ALA A 196 -7.40 15.70 -3.03
C ALA A 196 -6.02 16.17 -2.51
N PHE A 197 -4.92 15.80 -3.17
CA PHE A 197 -3.57 16.23 -2.79
C PHE A 197 -3.40 17.75 -2.89
N LYS A 198 -3.92 18.37 -3.95
CA LYS A 198 -3.93 19.83 -4.11
C LYS A 198 -4.75 20.51 -3.01
N ALA A 199 -5.91 19.98 -2.68
CA ALA A 199 -6.76 20.51 -1.62
C ALA A 199 -6.13 20.39 -0.24
N ALA A 200 -5.39 19.29 0.01
CA ALA A 200 -4.62 19.10 1.24
C ALA A 200 -3.33 19.94 1.30
N GLY A 201 -2.91 20.57 0.19
CA GLY A 201 -1.70 21.38 0.14
C GLY A 201 -0.41 20.60 0.31
N VAL A 202 -0.41 19.30 0.01
CA VAL A 202 0.77 18.45 0.14
C VAL A 202 1.68 18.54 -1.08
N PRO A 203 3.02 18.36 -0.94
CA PRO A 203 3.93 18.24 -2.07
C PRO A 203 3.52 17.08 -2.98
N ILE A 204 3.62 17.25 -4.30
CA ILE A 204 3.27 16.22 -5.29
C ILE A 204 4.47 16.00 -6.22
N VAL A 205 4.90 14.74 -6.34
CA VAL A 205 5.84 14.28 -7.36
C VAL A 205 5.04 13.64 -8.49
N TYR A 206 5.15 14.18 -9.70
CA TYR A 206 4.39 13.73 -10.87
C TYR A 206 5.12 12.66 -11.68
N GLU A 207 6.43 12.64 -11.59
CA GLU A 207 7.28 11.70 -12.32
C GLU A 207 7.17 10.30 -11.71
N LYS A 208 7.01 9.32 -12.58
CA LYS A 208 6.97 7.90 -12.23
C LYS A 208 8.37 7.34 -11.94
N ASN A 209 9.05 7.97 -10.99
CA ASN A 209 10.39 7.58 -10.52
C ASN A 209 10.58 8.00 -9.06
N LEU A 210 10.74 7.04 -8.17
CA LEU A 210 10.88 7.29 -6.73
C LEU A 210 12.12 8.09 -6.33
N LEU A 211 13.17 8.12 -7.16
CA LEU A 211 14.33 8.96 -6.90
C LEU A 211 14.00 10.47 -6.88
N MET A 212 12.89 10.86 -7.49
CA MET A 212 12.42 12.24 -7.45
C MET A 212 11.93 12.69 -6.06
N LEU A 213 11.75 11.73 -5.14
CA LEU A 213 11.43 12.03 -3.72
C LEU A 213 12.66 12.50 -2.93
N LYS A 214 13.90 12.25 -3.40
CA LYS A 214 15.14 12.55 -2.66
C LYS A 214 15.18 13.96 -2.08
N PRO A 215 14.92 15.06 -2.85
CA PRO A 215 14.97 16.41 -2.30
C PRO A 215 13.96 16.68 -1.18
N LEU A 216 12.76 16.03 -1.27
CA LEU A 216 11.70 16.16 -0.27
C LEU A 216 12.01 15.35 1.00
N LEU A 217 12.86 14.32 0.87
CA LEU A 217 13.34 13.47 1.96
C LEU A 217 14.68 13.92 2.54
N GLY A 218 15.26 15.01 2.01
CA GLY A 218 16.54 15.53 2.47
C GLY A 218 17.74 14.64 2.13
N LEU A 219 17.64 13.88 1.03
CA LEU A 219 18.73 13.10 0.43
C LEU A 219 19.35 13.89 -0.74
N GLU A 220 20.66 13.73 -0.92
CA GLU A 220 21.40 14.30 -2.06
C GLU A 220 21.26 13.47 -3.34
#